data_1895dd6108a4125e0511b7e05d253ef7
#
_entry.id   1895dd6108a4125e0511b7e05d253ef7
#
_cell.length_a   1.000
_cell.length_b   1.000
_cell.length_c   1.000
_cell.angle_alpha   90.00
_cell.angle_beta   90.00
_cell.angle_gamma   90.00
#
_symmetry.space_group_name_H-M   'P 1'
#
loop_
_entity.id
_entity.type
_entity.pdbx_description
1 polymer ?
#
loop_
_entity_poly.entity_id
_entity_poly.type
_entity_poly.pdbx_seq_one_letter_code
_entity_poly.pdbx_strand_id
1 'polypeptide(L)'
;SSCSNSGFDAELMEGITPQTVDENNLYPDADGARIVSFRKESSKIYNAKKSCFTNHIRVWKRCIELNEPVVFLEHDATNVRNWVPGQILFDEVLILNITSAFTVATFDHIKHLTPKYNFGLNSYDRSPLIYHKENQWKGSLMIPGTASYAVTPKGAKKLLNNLDKYGWEQSDFFINSYNTNLQYVIPEYFTFHPEQNLNLSYGF
;
A
#
# COMPACT_ATOMS: atom_id res chain seq x y z
N SER A 1 -6.81 -7.34 -20.13
CA SER A 1 -6.71 -6.53 -18.91
C SER A 1 -6.35 -5.08 -19.28
N SER A 2 -6.71 -4.10 -18.47
CA SER A 2 -6.39 -2.69 -18.72
C SER A 2 -4.86 -2.44 -18.79
N CYS A 3 -4.07 -3.27 -18.14
CA CYS A 3 -2.61 -3.19 -18.15
C CYS A 3 -1.99 -3.51 -19.50
N SER A 4 -2.47 -4.53 -20.21
CA SER A 4 -1.93 -4.94 -21.52
C SER A 4 -2.05 -3.82 -22.56
N ASN A 5 -3.07 -2.98 -22.46
CA ASN A 5 -3.28 -1.86 -23.38
C ASN A 5 -2.45 -0.61 -23.03
N SER A 6 -1.81 -0.59 -21.87
CA SER A 6 -1.09 0.58 -21.33
C SER A 6 0.43 0.45 -21.40
N GLY A 7 0.95 -0.59 -22.08
CA GLY A 7 2.39 -0.81 -22.24
C GLY A 7 3.09 -1.40 -21.01
N PHE A 8 2.31 -1.93 -20.04
CA PHE A 8 2.88 -2.65 -18.90
C PHE A 8 3.18 -4.11 -19.28
N ASP A 9 4.36 -4.59 -18.92
CA ASP A 9 4.65 -6.01 -18.80
C ASP A 9 4.08 -6.46 -17.45
N ALA A 10 2.90 -7.09 -17.47
CA ALA A 10 2.12 -7.41 -16.28
C ALA A 10 2.18 -8.89 -15.96
N GLU A 11 2.68 -9.22 -14.78
CA GLU A 11 2.62 -10.56 -14.19
C GLU A 11 1.39 -10.65 -13.28
N LEU A 12 0.54 -11.65 -13.49
CA LEU A 12 -0.56 -11.95 -12.59
C LEU A 12 -0.07 -12.92 -11.51
N MET A 13 0.01 -12.43 -10.28
CA MET A 13 0.35 -13.27 -9.14
C MET A 13 -0.91 -13.88 -8.52
N GLU A 14 -0.90 -15.20 -8.33
CA GLU A 14 -1.95 -15.86 -7.54
C GLU A 14 -1.96 -15.31 -6.10
N GLY A 15 -3.12 -14.80 -5.67
CA GLY A 15 -3.26 -14.14 -4.37
C GLY A 15 -3.27 -15.12 -3.20
N ILE A 16 -2.60 -14.77 -2.11
CA ILE A 16 -2.84 -15.39 -0.81
C ILE A 16 -4.24 -14.99 -0.36
N THR A 17 -5.02 -15.97 0.06
CA THR A 17 -6.42 -15.76 0.51
C THR A 17 -6.52 -15.85 2.04
N PRO A 18 -7.63 -15.39 2.65
CA PRO A 18 -7.85 -15.56 4.09
C PRO A 18 -7.82 -17.01 4.58
N GLN A 19 -8.06 -17.96 3.68
CA GLN A 19 -8.05 -19.40 4.00
C GLN A 19 -6.63 -19.99 4.04
N THR A 20 -5.71 -19.42 3.27
CA THR A 20 -4.33 -19.95 3.12
C THR A 20 -3.27 -19.07 3.78
N VAL A 21 -3.64 -17.94 4.36
CA VAL A 21 -2.69 -16.94 4.87
C VAL A 21 -1.79 -17.46 5.99
N ASP A 22 -2.30 -18.33 6.86
CA ASP A 22 -1.53 -18.80 8.01
C ASP A 22 -0.36 -19.70 7.59
N GLU A 23 -0.51 -20.48 6.54
CA GLU A 23 0.54 -21.31 5.96
C GLU A 23 1.69 -20.48 5.39
N ASN A 24 1.40 -19.24 4.99
CA ASN A 24 2.34 -18.35 4.32
C ASN A 24 2.86 -17.22 5.22
N ASN A 25 2.36 -17.11 6.44
CA ASN A 25 2.75 -16.00 7.32
C ASN A 25 3.93 -16.38 8.22
N LEU A 26 5.06 -15.75 7.96
CA LEU A 26 6.31 -15.94 8.67
C LEU A 26 6.60 -14.80 9.67
N TYR A 27 5.74 -13.81 9.77
CA TYR A 27 5.99 -12.59 10.55
C TYR A 27 5.04 -12.47 11.73
N PRO A 28 5.53 -12.03 12.91
CA PRO A 28 4.69 -11.75 14.07
C PRO A 28 3.81 -10.51 13.81
N ASP A 29 2.73 -10.39 14.57
CA ASP A 29 1.94 -9.16 14.59
C ASP A 29 2.78 -8.01 15.14
N ALA A 30 2.61 -6.82 14.56
CA ALA A 30 3.19 -5.62 15.11
C ALA A 30 2.57 -5.28 16.47
N ASP A 31 3.40 -4.75 17.37
CA ASP A 31 2.94 -4.20 18.64
C ASP A 31 2.13 -2.93 18.40
N GLY A 32 0.88 -3.09 18.01
CA GLY A 32 -0.01 -1.98 17.71
C GLY A 32 -1.46 -2.33 18.02
N ALA A 33 -2.17 -1.39 18.57
CA ALA A 33 -3.54 -1.59 19.06
C ALA A 33 -4.50 -2.05 17.96
N ARG A 34 -4.28 -1.63 16.71
CA ARG A 34 -5.24 -1.89 15.64
C ARG A 34 -5.24 -3.35 15.17
N ILE A 35 -4.08 -3.95 14.94
CA ILE A 35 -4.00 -5.37 14.58
C ILE A 35 -4.49 -6.26 15.72
N VAL A 36 -4.15 -5.89 16.96
CA VAL A 36 -4.63 -6.58 18.16
C VAL A 36 -6.15 -6.45 18.28
N SER A 37 -6.75 -5.32 17.93
CA SER A 37 -8.22 -5.16 17.94
C SER A 37 -8.88 -6.04 16.88
N PHE A 38 -8.38 -6.06 15.63
CA PHE A 38 -8.92 -6.93 14.59
C PHE A 38 -8.89 -8.41 14.96
N ARG A 39 -7.81 -8.86 15.61
CA ARG A 39 -7.70 -10.23 16.12
C ARG A 39 -8.77 -10.54 17.16
N LYS A 40 -9.10 -9.58 18.01
CA LYS A 40 -10.15 -9.70 19.03
C LYS A 40 -11.56 -9.64 18.47
N GLU A 41 -11.77 -8.81 17.44
CA GLU A 41 -13.08 -8.56 16.86
C GLU A 41 -13.53 -9.69 15.94
N SER A 42 -12.66 -10.18 15.07
CA SER A 42 -12.99 -11.22 14.09
C SER A 42 -11.77 -11.87 13.47
N SER A 43 -11.66 -13.18 13.57
CA SER A 43 -10.63 -13.95 12.86
C SER A 43 -10.74 -13.79 11.33
N LYS A 44 -11.94 -13.60 10.80
CA LYS A 44 -12.17 -13.39 9.36
C LYS A 44 -11.58 -12.06 8.89
N ILE A 45 -11.83 -10.96 9.61
CA ILE A 45 -11.25 -9.65 9.29
C ILE A 45 -9.73 -9.68 9.44
N TYR A 46 -9.24 -10.27 10.50
CA TYR A 46 -7.82 -10.44 10.74
C TYR A 46 -7.13 -11.20 9.59
N ASN A 47 -7.67 -12.35 9.20
CA ASN A 47 -7.09 -13.15 8.10
C ASN A 47 -7.20 -12.43 6.74
N ALA A 48 -8.27 -11.68 6.47
CA ALA A 48 -8.39 -10.88 5.25
C ALA A 48 -7.31 -9.79 5.19
N LYS A 49 -7.06 -9.07 6.29
CA LYS A 49 -5.99 -8.05 6.36
C LYS A 49 -4.60 -8.68 6.25
N LYS A 50 -4.38 -9.81 6.90
CA LYS A 50 -3.14 -10.56 6.87
C LYS A 50 -2.83 -11.11 5.48
N SER A 51 -3.83 -11.66 4.77
CA SER A 51 -3.67 -12.14 3.40
C SER A 51 -3.31 -11.00 2.44
N CYS A 52 -4.00 -9.86 2.55
CA CYS A 52 -3.69 -8.67 1.78
C CYS A 52 -2.22 -8.26 2.00
N PHE A 53 -1.80 -8.10 3.26
CA PHE A 53 -0.43 -7.70 3.59
C PHE A 53 0.62 -8.72 3.10
N THR A 54 0.32 -10.03 3.18
CA THR A 54 1.21 -11.08 2.68
C THR A 54 1.45 -10.96 1.17
N ASN A 55 0.45 -10.55 0.40
CA ASN A 55 0.61 -10.30 -1.02
C ASN A 55 1.57 -9.12 -1.29
N HIS A 56 1.53 -8.05 -0.49
CA HIS A 56 2.53 -6.97 -0.59
C HIS A 56 3.96 -7.48 -0.32
N ILE A 57 4.15 -8.32 0.71
CA ILE A 57 5.46 -8.93 1.02
C ILE A 57 5.99 -9.72 -0.19
N ARG A 58 5.15 -10.47 -0.87
CA ARG A 58 5.54 -11.25 -2.06
C ARG A 58 6.02 -10.33 -3.18
N VAL A 59 5.33 -9.22 -3.40
CA VAL A 59 5.75 -8.22 -4.39
C VAL A 59 7.09 -7.57 -4.01
N TRP A 60 7.32 -7.25 -2.74
CA TRP A 60 8.61 -6.71 -2.30
C TRP A 60 9.76 -7.71 -2.51
N LYS A 61 9.53 -9.00 -2.21
CA LYS A 61 10.51 -10.05 -2.50
C LYS A 61 10.77 -10.16 -4.00
N ARG A 62 9.71 -10.16 -4.82
CA ARG A 62 9.81 -10.22 -6.28
C ARG A 62 10.60 -9.03 -6.85
N CYS A 63 10.36 -7.82 -6.34
CA CYS A 63 11.11 -6.61 -6.70
C CYS A 63 12.62 -6.77 -6.44
N ILE A 64 12.99 -7.37 -5.31
CA ILE A 64 14.39 -7.62 -4.97
C ILE A 64 15.02 -8.68 -5.89
N GLU A 65 14.29 -9.75 -6.20
CA GLU A 65 14.74 -10.82 -7.11
C GLU A 65 15.00 -10.30 -8.52
N LEU A 66 14.09 -9.48 -9.05
CA LEU A 66 14.24 -8.85 -10.35
C LEU A 66 15.33 -7.78 -10.37
N ASN A 67 15.66 -7.22 -9.21
CA ASN A 67 16.57 -6.08 -9.03
C ASN A 67 16.18 -4.85 -9.86
N GLU A 68 14.87 -4.64 -10.03
CA GLU A 68 14.31 -3.50 -10.75
C GLU A 68 13.02 -3.01 -10.05
N PRO A 69 12.61 -1.75 -10.27
CA PRO A 69 11.36 -1.25 -9.73
C PRO A 69 10.16 -2.03 -10.28
N VAL A 70 9.20 -2.36 -9.39
CA VAL A 70 7.94 -2.99 -9.77
C VAL A 70 6.76 -2.12 -9.37
N VAL A 71 5.67 -2.23 -10.12
CA VAL A 71 4.38 -1.61 -9.80
C VAL A 71 3.46 -2.69 -9.23
N PHE A 72 2.96 -2.45 -8.03
CA PHE A 72 1.91 -3.25 -7.43
C PHE A 72 0.54 -2.66 -7.76
N LEU A 73 -0.38 -3.52 -8.18
CA LEU A 73 -1.77 -3.16 -8.45
C LEU A 73 -2.70 -4.13 -7.72
N GLU A 74 -3.62 -3.60 -6.94
CA GLU A 74 -4.74 -4.38 -6.42
C GLU A 74 -5.77 -4.63 -7.54
N HIS A 75 -6.66 -5.57 -7.32
CA HIS A 75 -7.65 -6.01 -8.32
C HIS A 75 -8.64 -4.90 -8.73
N ASP A 76 -8.84 -3.89 -7.89
CA ASP A 76 -9.71 -2.74 -8.09
C ASP A 76 -8.99 -1.48 -8.59
N ALA A 77 -7.70 -1.57 -8.84
CA ALA A 77 -6.93 -0.49 -9.45
C ALA A 77 -7.24 -0.40 -10.96
N THR A 78 -7.69 0.77 -11.40
CA THR A 78 -7.98 1.07 -12.81
C THR A 78 -6.96 2.07 -13.34
N ASN A 79 -6.32 1.75 -14.46
CA ASN A 79 -5.38 2.65 -15.13
C ASN A 79 -6.13 3.83 -15.75
N VAL A 80 -5.69 5.04 -15.48
CA VAL A 80 -6.25 6.28 -16.03
C VAL A 80 -5.25 7.07 -16.88
N ARG A 81 -3.99 6.63 -16.88
CA ARG A 81 -2.90 7.29 -17.60
C ARG A 81 -1.82 6.30 -18.00
N ASN A 82 -1.28 6.44 -19.20
CA ASN A 82 -0.19 5.60 -19.66
C ASN A 82 1.05 5.80 -18.78
N TRP A 83 1.60 4.69 -18.32
CA TRP A 83 2.88 4.65 -17.64
C TRP A 83 4.01 4.44 -18.66
N VAL A 84 5.07 5.23 -18.53
CA VAL A 84 6.29 5.00 -19.29
C VAL A 84 7.40 4.65 -18.30
N PRO A 85 7.95 3.43 -18.35
CA PRO A 85 9.04 3.04 -17.47
C PRO A 85 10.20 4.04 -17.56
N GLY A 86 10.74 4.42 -16.39
CA GLY A 86 11.84 5.39 -16.30
C GLY A 86 11.44 6.87 -16.45
N GLN A 87 10.18 7.18 -16.75
CA GLN A 87 9.72 8.56 -16.84
C GLN A 87 9.76 9.29 -15.50
N ILE A 88 9.57 8.58 -14.40
CA ILE A 88 9.60 9.12 -13.04
C ILE A 88 10.68 8.39 -12.26
N LEU A 89 11.68 9.13 -11.84
CA LEU A 89 12.72 8.64 -10.94
C LEU A 89 12.27 8.92 -9.50
N PHE A 90 12.08 7.87 -8.74
CA PHE A 90 11.69 7.92 -7.32
C PHE A 90 12.67 7.09 -6.48
N ASP A 91 12.70 7.34 -5.18
CA ASP A 91 13.74 6.74 -4.33
C ASP A 91 13.34 5.35 -3.79
N GLU A 92 12.24 5.24 -3.04
CA GLU A 92 11.85 4.00 -2.36
C GLU A 92 10.44 3.53 -2.73
N VAL A 93 9.41 4.34 -2.43
CA VAL A 93 8.02 4.05 -2.75
C VAL A 93 7.34 5.26 -3.37
N LEU A 94 6.65 5.03 -4.49
CA LEU A 94 5.87 6.03 -5.21
C LEU A 94 4.40 5.61 -5.26
N ILE A 95 3.53 6.39 -4.63
CA ILE A 95 2.08 6.17 -4.68
C ILE A 95 1.52 6.69 -6.00
N LEU A 96 0.70 5.88 -6.64
CA LEU A 96 0.19 6.11 -7.99
C LEU A 96 -1.31 6.46 -8.04
N ASN A 97 -2.02 6.36 -6.89
CA ASN A 97 -3.47 6.63 -6.75
C ASN A 97 -3.78 7.63 -5.63
N ILE A 98 -2.93 8.63 -5.43
CA ILE A 98 -3.00 9.53 -4.27
C ILE A 98 -4.33 10.29 -4.18
N THR A 99 -4.86 10.78 -5.27
CA THR A 99 -6.11 11.58 -5.28
C THR A 99 -7.30 10.72 -4.94
N SER A 100 -7.44 9.57 -5.61
CA SER A 100 -8.53 8.63 -5.37
C SER A 100 -8.46 8.02 -3.97
N ALA A 101 -7.26 7.72 -3.44
CA ALA A 101 -7.07 7.23 -2.10
C ALA A 101 -7.70 8.13 -1.03
N PHE A 102 -7.48 9.44 -1.11
CA PHE A 102 -8.09 10.40 -0.17
C PHE A 102 -9.56 10.70 -0.46
N THR A 103 -10.01 10.56 -1.69
CA THR A 103 -11.42 10.77 -2.06
C THR A 103 -12.32 9.65 -1.54
N VAL A 104 -11.86 8.41 -1.60
CA VAL A 104 -12.61 7.23 -1.14
C VAL A 104 -12.50 7.02 0.38
N ALA A 105 -11.51 7.64 1.03
CA ALA A 105 -11.35 7.52 2.47
C ALA A 105 -12.61 8.02 3.21
N THR A 106 -13.30 7.08 3.84
CA THR A 106 -14.53 7.35 4.62
C THR A 106 -14.26 8.03 5.97
N PHE A 107 -13.00 8.19 6.34
CA PHE A 107 -12.60 8.73 7.63
C PHE A 107 -12.48 10.25 7.59
N ASP A 108 -13.51 10.96 8.01
CA ASP A 108 -13.52 12.43 8.04
C ASP A 108 -12.32 13.04 8.77
N HIS A 109 -11.80 12.34 9.77
CA HIS A 109 -10.66 12.79 10.55
C HIS A 109 -9.31 12.78 9.79
N ILE A 110 -9.24 12.14 8.62
CA ILE A 110 -8.02 12.13 7.79
C ILE A 110 -8.15 12.97 6.51
N LYS A 111 -9.34 13.42 6.15
CA LYS A 111 -9.53 14.27 4.96
C LYS A 111 -8.72 15.57 5.01
N HIS A 112 -8.50 16.11 6.21
CA HIS A 112 -7.66 17.30 6.40
C HIS A 112 -6.16 17.02 6.17
N LEU A 113 -5.75 15.75 6.11
CA LEU A 113 -4.39 15.32 5.82
C LEU A 113 -4.12 15.19 4.33
N THR A 114 -5.12 15.48 3.48
CA THR A 114 -4.97 15.45 2.03
C THR A 114 -3.75 16.29 1.64
N PRO A 115 -2.76 15.72 0.97
CA PRO A 115 -1.55 16.43 0.60
C PRO A 115 -1.85 17.55 -0.38
N LYS A 116 -1.00 18.58 -0.39
CA LYS A 116 -1.08 19.62 -1.42
C LYS A 116 -0.81 18.98 -2.78
N TYR A 117 -1.75 19.10 -3.69
CA TYR A 117 -1.64 18.54 -5.03
C TYR A 117 -0.83 19.46 -5.95
N ASN A 118 0.50 19.38 -5.86
CA ASN A 118 1.38 20.01 -6.85
C ASN A 118 1.62 19.04 -8.01
N PHE A 119 1.58 19.54 -9.26
CA PHE A 119 1.88 18.70 -10.41
C PHE A 119 3.31 18.12 -10.34
N GLY A 120 3.45 16.89 -10.77
CA GLY A 120 4.71 16.16 -10.81
C GLY A 120 4.95 15.30 -9.58
N LEU A 121 6.23 14.99 -9.37
CA LEU A 121 6.69 14.19 -8.24
C LEU A 121 6.72 15.02 -6.96
N ASN A 122 6.12 14.49 -5.92
CA ASN A 122 6.06 15.12 -4.61
C ASN A 122 6.59 14.16 -3.55
N SER A 123 7.20 14.69 -2.50
CA SER A 123 7.60 13.91 -1.33
C SER A 123 6.64 14.16 -0.17
N TYR A 124 6.32 13.10 0.55
CA TYR A 124 5.71 13.26 1.85
C TYR A 124 6.76 13.74 2.83
N ASP A 125 6.59 14.95 3.34
CA ASP A 125 7.38 15.45 4.43
C ASP A 125 7.12 14.59 5.69
N ARG A 126 8.19 14.32 6.47
CA ARG A 126 8.11 13.62 7.75
C ARG A 126 7.48 14.48 8.87
N SER A 127 6.79 15.54 8.49
CA SER A 127 6.06 16.39 9.43
C SER A 127 5.12 15.54 10.29
N PRO A 128 5.14 15.70 11.62
CA PRO A 128 4.41 14.84 12.55
C PRO A 128 2.91 15.11 12.48
N LEU A 129 2.25 14.62 11.47
CA LEU A 129 0.80 14.54 11.49
C LEU A 129 0.43 13.37 12.40
N ILE A 130 -0.18 13.70 13.51
CA ILE A 130 -0.67 12.74 14.51
C ILE A 130 -1.74 11.89 13.83
N TYR A 131 -1.33 10.72 13.38
CA TYR A 131 -2.20 9.90 12.55
C TYR A 131 -3.13 8.98 13.35
N HIS A 132 -2.64 8.34 14.39
CA HIS A 132 -3.46 7.53 15.31
C HIS A 132 -2.81 7.53 16.69
N LYS A 133 -3.61 7.77 17.74
CA LYS A 133 -3.14 7.72 19.12
C LYS A 133 -2.60 6.35 19.54
N GLU A 134 -2.97 5.33 18.78
CA GLU A 134 -2.79 3.91 19.13
C GLU A 134 -1.84 3.16 18.19
N ASN A 135 -1.26 3.83 17.20
CA ASN A 135 -0.34 3.22 16.25
C ASN A 135 1.11 3.39 16.72
N GLN A 136 1.94 2.36 16.59
CA GLN A 136 3.37 2.41 16.92
C GLN A 136 4.14 3.44 16.06
N TRP A 137 3.63 3.83 14.92
CA TRP A 137 4.20 4.84 14.03
C TRP A 137 3.56 6.22 14.20
N LYS A 138 3.28 6.61 15.44
CA LYS A 138 2.74 7.92 15.77
C LYS A 138 3.51 9.04 15.06
N GLY A 139 2.79 9.91 14.38
CA GLY A 139 3.36 11.02 13.64
C GLY A 139 3.86 10.70 12.23
N SER A 140 3.74 9.48 11.73
CA SER A 140 4.03 9.17 10.34
C SER A 140 2.82 9.38 9.44
N LEU A 141 3.08 9.85 8.21
CA LEU A 141 2.06 9.95 7.18
C LEU A 141 1.84 8.60 6.53
N MET A 142 0.60 8.20 6.44
CA MET A 142 0.15 7.09 5.59
C MET A 142 -0.78 7.59 4.50
N ILE A 143 -1.04 6.75 3.53
CA ILE A 143 -2.03 6.98 2.49
C ILE A 143 -3.16 5.97 2.67
N PRO A 144 -4.40 6.43 2.81
CA PRO A 144 -5.54 5.53 2.97
C PRO A 144 -5.77 4.74 1.67
N GLY A 145 -5.46 3.46 1.70
CA GLY A 145 -5.57 2.57 0.55
C GLY A 145 -4.33 2.55 -0.35
N THR A 146 -3.67 1.42 -0.37
CA THR A 146 -2.45 1.15 -1.15
C THR A 146 -2.77 0.38 -2.45
N ALA A 147 -3.85 0.76 -3.15
CA ALA A 147 -4.33 0.04 -4.33
C ALA A 147 -3.34 0.04 -5.49
N SER A 148 -2.48 1.06 -5.57
CA SER A 148 -1.42 1.11 -6.57
C SER A 148 -0.21 1.90 -6.09
N TYR A 149 0.97 1.29 -6.18
CA TYR A 149 2.25 1.97 -5.92
C TYR A 149 3.38 1.30 -6.69
N ALA A 150 4.44 2.04 -6.94
CA ALA A 150 5.71 1.51 -7.39
C ALA A 150 6.69 1.41 -6.21
N VAL A 151 7.54 0.38 -6.23
CA VAL A 151 8.57 0.17 -5.22
C VAL A 151 9.90 -0.17 -5.88
N THR A 152 10.99 0.43 -5.40
CA THR A 152 12.36 0.09 -5.84
C THR A 152 12.91 -1.08 -5.02
N PRO A 153 13.96 -1.78 -5.50
CA PRO A 153 14.64 -2.81 -4.68
C PRO A 153 15.16 -2.27 -3.35
N LYS A 154 15.58 -0.99 -3.31
CA LYS A 154 15.98 -0.30 -2.07
C LYS A 154 14.81 -0.16 -1.12
N GLY A 155 13.65 0.32 -1.61
CA GLY A 155 12.43 0.46 -0.82
C GLY A 155 11.91 -0.89 -0.31
N ALA A 156 11.89 -1.89 -1.18
CA ALA A 156 11.47 -3.25 -0.83
C ALA A 156 12.34 -3.87 0.30
N LYS A 157 13.67 -3.74 0.20
CA LYS A 157 14.59 -4.19 1.25
C LYS A 157 14.33 -3.48 2.58
N LYS A 158 14.10 -2.16 2.54
CA LYS A 158 13.81 -1.37 3.74
C LYS A 158 12.50 -1.77 4.39
N LEU A 159 11.44 -1.99 3.59
CA LEU A 159 10.16 -2.46 4.09
C LEU A 159 10.27 -3.85 4.73
N LEU A 160 10.98 -4.80 4.12
CA LEU A 160 11.21 -6.12 4.70
C LEU A 160 12.02 -6.07 6.00
N ASN A 161 13.08 -5.25 6.05
CA ASN A 161 13.87 -5.06 7.28
C ASN A 161 13.03 -4.45 8.42
N ASN A 162 12.13 -3.53 8.09
CA ASN A 162 11.21 -2.96 9.07
C ASN A 162 10.14 -3.97 9.50
N LEU A 163 9.72 -4.86 8.61
CA LEU A 163 8.82 -5.96 8.92
C LEU A 163 9.44 -6.95 9.91
N ASP A 164 10.70 -7.32 9.72
CA ASP A 164 11.46 -8.17 10.66
C ASP A 164 11.58 -7.52 12.04
N LYS A 165 11.71 -6.20 12.07
CA LYS A 165 11.90 -5.43 13.31
C LYS A 165 10.61 -5.16 14.07
N TYR A 166 9.54 -4.85 13.37
CA TYR A 166 8.30 -4.32 13.95
C TYR A 166 7.11 -5.27 13.86
N GLY A 167 7.21 -6.32 13.05
CA GLY A 167 6.07 -7.18 12.72
C GLY A 167 5.15 -6.56 11.66
N TRP A 168 4.10 -7.28 11.29
CA TRP A 168 3.18 -6.86 10.25
C TRP A 168 2.02 -5.98 10.78
N GLU A 169 1.54 -5.10 9.94
CA GLU A 169 0.40 -4.24 10.15
C GLU A 169 -0.44 -4.19 8.86
N GLN A 170 -1.61 -3.59 8.87
CA GLN A 170 -2.36 -3.33 7.65
C GLN A 170 -1.51 -2.53 6.65
N SER A 171 -1.56 -2.88 5.35
CA SER A 171 -0.63 -2.37 4.33
C SER A 171 -0.53 -0.85 4.26
N ASP A 172 -1.66 -0.16 4.28
CA ASP A 172 -1.73 1.30 4.25
C ASP A 172 -1.19 1.97 5.54
N PHE A 173 -1.15 1.25 6.66
CA PHE A 173 -0.48 1.71 7.88
C PHE A 173 1.00 1.38 7.89
N PHE A 174 1.40 0.28 7.27
CA PHE A 174 2.80 -0.14 7.23
C PHE A 174 3.60 0.64 6.20
N ILE A 175 3.03 0.89 5.00
CA ILE A 175 3.65 1.72 3.95
C ILE A 175 3.41 3.19 4.31
N ASN A 176 4.29 3.74 5.13
CA ASN A 176 4.17 5.08 5.68
C ASN A 176 5.52 5.84 5.62
N SER A 177 5.50 7.13 5.91
CA SER A 177 6.70 7.99 5.85
C SER A 177 7.77 7.68 6.91
N TYR A 178 7.48 6.83 7.89
CA TYR A 178 8.47 6.33 8.84
C TYR A 178 9.22 5.11 8.29
N ASN A 179 8.49 4.19 7.68
CA ASN A 179 9.02 2.94 7.17
C ASN A 179 9.70 3.06 5.81
N THR A 180 9.40 4.11 5.06
CA THR A 180 9.94 4.31 3.71
C THR A 180 10.05 5.79 3.37
N ASN A 181 10.86 6.13 2.36
CA ASN A 181 10.79 7.42 1.69
C ASN A 181 9.58 7.40 0.76
N LEU A 182 8.48 7.98 1.25
CA LEU A 182 7.19 7.93 0.59
C LEU A 182 7.02 9.13 -0.32
N GLN A 183 6.80 8.87 -1.60
CA GLN A 183 6.57 9.86 -2.63
C GLN A 183 5.22 9.61 -3.31
N TYR A 184 4.68 10.61 -3.97
CA TYR A 184 3.47 10.48 -4.78
C TYR A 184 3.55 11.36 -6.02
N VAL A 185 2.73 11.06 -7.01
CA VAL A 185 2.73 11.78 -8.31
C VAL A 185 1.36 12.34 -8.62
N ILE A 186 1.33 13.56 -9.14
CA ILE A 186 0.14 14.25 -9.64
C ILE A 186 0.35 14.65 -11.10
N PRO A 187 -0.59 14.38 -12.00
CA PRO A 187 -1.82 13.59 -11.82
C PRO A 187 -1.51 12.11 -11.60
N GLU A 188 -2.41 11.41 -10.90
CA GLU A 188 -2.28 9.98 -10.62
C GLU A 188 -2.31 9.13 -11.89
N TYR A 189 -1.74 7.92 -11.80
CA TYR A 189 -1.73 6.94 -12.90
C TYR A 189 -2.84 5.91 -12.78
N PHE A 190 -3.33 5.68 -11.57
CA PHE A 190 -4.39 4.73 -11.27
C PHE A 190 -5.42 5.37 -10.37
N THR A 191 -6.63 4.86 -10.44
CA THR A 191 -7.74 5.18 -9.56
C THR A 191 -8.43 3.90 -9.12
N PHE A 192 -9.31 3.99 -8.13
CA PHE A 192 -10.19 2.88 -7.81
C PHE A 192 -11.25 2.70 -8.89
N HIS A 193 -11.64 1.45 -9.14
CA HIS A 193 -12.72 1.15 -10.07
C HIS A 193 -14.00 1.88 -9.62
N PRO A 194 -14.73 2.58 -10.52
CA PRO A 194 -15.92 3.34 -10.14
C PRO A 194 -17.06 2.50 -9.56
N GLU A 195 -17.09 1.22 -9.90
CA GLU A 195 -18.03 0.24 -9.33
C GLU A 195 -17.43 -0.54 -8.15
N GLN A 196 -16.45 0.05 -7.47
CA GLN A 196 -15.82 -0.58 -6.33
C GLN A 196 -16.89 -0.99 -5.32
N ASN A 197 -17.11 -2.28 -5.21
CA ASN A 197 -17.97 -2.82 -4.18
C ASN A 197 -17.17 -2.89 -2.88
N LEU A 198 -17.35 -1.88 -2.03
CA LEU A 198 -16.68 -1.79 -0.72
C LEU A 198 -16.88 -3.06 0.12
N ASN A 199 -17.96 -3.81 -0.12
CA ASN A 199 -18.21 -5.07 0.55
C ASN A 199 -17.24 -6.18 0.10
N LEU A 200 -16.70 -6.14 -1.12
CA LEU A 200 -15.70 -7.09 -1.60
C LEU A 200 -14.32 -6.83 -1.01
N SER A 201 -13.96 -5.57 -0.78
CA SER A 201 -12.68 -5.19 -0.16
C SER A 201 -12.53 -5.69 1.27
N TYR A 202 -13.62 -6.00 1.95
CA TYR A 202 -13.62 -6.52 3.32
C TYR A 202 -14.00 -8.00 3.40
N GLY A 203 -14.28 -8.66 2.28
CA GLY A 203 -14.58 -10.10 2.23
C GLY A 203 -15.84 -10.51 3.02
N PHE A 204 -16.87 -9.66 3.02
CA PHE A 204 -18.17 -9.93 3.64
C PHE A 204 -19.15 -10.57 2.65
#